data_34389bf9f0b43925ae67adb10cd47426
#
_entry.id   34389bf9f0b43925ae67adb10cd47426
#
_cell.length_a   1.000
_cell.length_b   1.000
_cell.length_c   1.000
_cell.angle_alpha   90.00
_cell.angle_beta   90.00
_cell.angle_gamma   90.00
#
_symmetry.space_group_name_H-M   'P 1'
#
loop_
_entity.id
_entity.type
_entity.pdbx_description
1 polymer ?
#
loop_
_entity_poly.entity_id
_entity_poly.type
_entity_poly.pdbx_seq_one_letter_code
_entity_poly.pdbx_strand_id
1 'polypeptide(L)'
;MNYCCFLGNLTKDPELRSTQTGVSVTNFTLAVRGYQDRTDFIKCTAWRGVAESLCKYMKSGDRICVVGRLESTQYEKDGKTVNGMEVVCESIEFCTVRKAPKLDAELPM
;
A
#
# COMPACT_ATOMS: atom_id res chain seq x y z
N MET A 1 -2.61 -21.94 2.12
CA MET A 1 -3.32 -20.69 1.79
C MET A 1 -2.63 -19.53 2.47
N ASN A 2 -2.40 -18.46 1.74
CA ASN A 2 -1.74 -17.28 2.27
C ASN A 2 -2.48 -16.06 1.77
N TYR A 3 -3.25 -15.43 2.66
CA TYR A 3 -4.17 -14.38 2.26
C TYR A 3 -4.34 -13.41 3.41
N CYS A 4 -4.25 -12.11 3.12
CA CYS A 4 -4.47 -11.11 4.15
C CYS A 4 -5.17 -9.91 3.55
N CYS A 5 -5.80 -9.13 4.41
CA CYS A 5 -6.56 -7.96 4.01
C CYS A 5 -6.44 -6.92 5.12
N PHE A 6 -6.09 -5.69 4.74
CA PHE A 6 -5.89 -4.61 5.70
C PHE A 6 -6.57 -3.34 5.21
N LEU A 7 -7.22 -2.66 6.12
CA LEU A 7 -7.77 -1.33 5.86
C LEU A 7 -6.96 -0.34 6.70
N GLY A 8 -6.39 0.65 6.07
CA GLY A 8 -5.58 1.60 6.80
C GLY A 8 -5.26 2.82 5.97
N ASN A 9 -4.40 3.66 6.50
CA ASN A 9 -4.03 4.92 5.88
C ASN A 9 -2.57 4.93 5.48
N LEU A 10 -2.29 5.52 4.33
CA LEU A 10 -0.91 5.69 3.90
C LEU A 10 -0.18 6.63 4.86
N THR A 11 1.04 6.27 5.22
CA THR A 11 1.82 7.08 6.17
C THR A 11 2.58 8.20 5.46
N LYS A 12 2.80 8.06 4.16
CA LYS A 12 3.42 9.10 3.36
C LYS A 12 3.06 8.86 1.89
N ASP A 13 3.42 9.80 1.03
CA ASP A 13 3.16 9.67 -0.39
C ASP A 13 3.91 8.46 -0.94
N PRO A 14 3.23 7.56 -1.65
CA PRO A 14 3.93 6.43 -2.24
C PRO A 14 4.77 6.88 -3.42
N GLU A 15 5.98 6.35 -3.53
CA GLU A 15 6.90 6.73 -4.57
C GLU A 15 7.08 5.57 -5.54
N LEU A 16 6.88 5.86 -6.81
CA LEU A 16 7.02 4.85 -7.85
C LEU A 16 8.49 4.70 -8.22
N ARG A 17 8.96 3.45 -8.24
CA ARG A 17 10.31 3.12 -8.66
C ARG A 17 10.24 2.11 -9.78
N SER A 18 11.34 1.96 -10.50
CA SER A 18 11.47 0.92 -11.52
C SER A 18 12.61 0.00 -11.16
N THR A 19 12.41 -1.29 -11.39
CA THR A 19 13.49 -2.24 -11.25
C THR A 19 14.41 -2.14 -12.45
N GLN A 20 15.53 -2.87 -12.42
CA GLN A 20 16.48 -2.87 -13.54
C GLN A 20 15.85 -3.36 -14.83
N THR A 21 14.83 -4.20 -14.72
CA THR A 21 14.14 -4.72 -15.91
C THR A 21 12.96 -3.85 -16.32
N GLY A 22 12.79 -2.70 -15.68
CA GLY A 22 11.72 -1.77 -16.06
C GLY A 22 10.37 -2.03 -15.44
N VAL A 23 10.30 -2.84 -14.39
CA VAL A 23 9.03 -3.16 -13.74
C VAL A 23 8.74 -2.14 -12.64
N SER A 24 7.52 -1.60 -12.65
CA SER A 24 7.10 -0.63 -11.66
C SER A 24 6.89 -1.28 -10.30
N VAL A 25 7.35 -0.63 -9.24
CA VAL A 25 7.21 -1.12 -7.88
C VAL A 25 7.15 0.06 -6.92
N THR A 26 6.39 -0.10 -5.85
CA THR A 26 6.39 0.88 -4.77
C THR A 26 6.30 0.15 -3.43
N ASN A 27 7.07 0.65 -2.47
CA ASN A 27 7.01 0.17 -1.09
C ASN A 27 6.34 1.24 -0.28
N PHE A 28 5.41 0.84 0.59
CA PHE A 28 4.72 1.80 1.43
C PHE A 28 4.37 1.17 2.76
N THR A 29 4.07 2.02 3.73
CA THR A 29 3.68 1.56 5.06
C THR A 29 2.25 2.00 5.30
N LEU A 30 1.44 1.05 5.74
CA LEU A 30 0.03 1.27 6.01
C LEU A 30 -0.17 1.34 7.50
N ALA A 31 -0.81 2.41 7.98
CA ALA A 31 -1.14 2.55 9.39
C ALA A 31 -2.54 1.95 9.58
N VAL A 32 -2.59 0.83 10.29
CA VAL A 32 -3.83 0.10 10.50
C VAL A 32 -4.24 0.21 11.96
N ARG A 33 -5.46 0.65 12.18
CA ARG A 33 -5.98 0.76 13.53
C ARG A 33 -6.26 -0.64 14.07
N GLY A 34 -5.65 -0.97 15.16
CA GLY A 34 -5.77 -2.30 15.74
C GLY A 34 -6.56 -2.30 17.01
N TYR A 35 -6.36 -3.34 17.79
CA TYR A 35 -7.06 -3.58 19.03
C TYR A 35 -6.66 -2.56 20.10
N GLN A 36 -7.63 -2.05 20.84
CA GLN A 36 -7.41 -1.10 21.95
C GLN A 36 -6.63 0.16 21.54
N ASP A 37 -7.06 0.74 20.42
CA ASP A 37 -6.46 1.98 19.89
C ASP A 37 -4.99 1.88 19.54
N ARG A 38 -4.50 0.66 19.42
CA ARG A 38 -3.17 0.43 18.94
C ARG A 38 -3.12 0.65 17.43
N THR A 39 -2.04 1.24 16.95
CA THR A 39 -1.83 1.38 15.51
C THR A 39 -0.70 0.44 15.12
N ASP A 40 -0.98 -0.40 14.15
CA ASP A 40 0.03 -1.29 13.59
C ASP A 40 0.49 -0.75 12.25
N PHE A 41 1.80 -0.79 12.03
CA PHE A 41 2.38 -0.29 10.79
C PHE A 41 2.79 -1.48 9.95
N ILE A 42 2.10 -1.64 8.82
CA ILE A 42 2.24 -2.81 7.96
C ILE A 42 3.04 -2.42 6.71
N LYS A 43 4.15 -3.12 6.50
CA LYS A 43 4.97 -2.88 5.31
C LYS A 43 4.35 -3.60 4.13
N CYS A 44 4.19 -2.87 3.05
CA CYS A 44 3.53 -3.38 1.85
C CYS A 44 4.38 -3.10 0.62
N THR A 45 4.23 -3.95 -0.39
CA THR A 45 4.87 -3.77 -1.69
C THR A 45 3.83 -4.00 -2.75
N ALA A 46 3.75 -3.09 -3.72
CA ALA A 46 2.86 -3.22 -4.87
C ALA A 46 3.69 -3.20 -6.13
N TRP A 47 3.25 -3.97 -7.13
CA TRP A 47 3.98 -4.13 -8.39
C TRP A 47 3.10 -3.73 -9.57
N ARG A 48 3.76 -3.32 -10.67
CA ARG A 48 3.14 -3.11 -11.97
C ARG A 48 1.97 -2.14 -11.90
N GLY A 49 0.84 -2.49 -12.47
CA GLY A 49 -0.32 -1.60 -12.53
C GLY A 49 -0.87 -1.19 -11.18
N VAL A 50 -0.79 -2.07 -10.19
CA VAL A 50 -1.24 -1.74 -8.85
C VAL A 50 -0.37 -0.63 -8.27
N ALA A 51 0.95 -0.73 -8.46
CA ALA A 51 1.88 0.30 -7.99
C ALA A 51 1.63 1.62 -8.70
N GLU A 52 1.43 1.56 -10.01
CA GLU A 52 1.22 2.76 -10.81
C GLU A 52 -0.05 3.49 -10.41
N SER A 53 -1.14 2.75 -10.22
CA SER A 53 -2.40 3.35 -9.81
C SER A 53 -2.32 3.96 -8.42
N LEU A 54 -1.69 3.25 -7.50
CA LEU A 54 -1.55 3.74 -6.14
C LEU A 54 -0.78 5.06 -6.11
N CYS A 55 0.35 5.11 -6.80
CA CYS A 55 1.19 6.30 -6.80
C CYS A 55 0.54 7.47 -7.53
N LYS A 56 -0.30 7.17 -8.51
CA LYS A 56 -0.96 8.21 -9.29
C LYS A 56 -2.11 8.86 -8.52
N TYR A 57 -2.88 8.08 -7.77
CA TYR A 57 -4.13 8.56 -7.21
C TYR A 57 -4.12 8.79 -5.71
N MET A 58 -3.20 8.17 -4.97
CA MET A 58 -3.24 8.21 -3.50
C MET A 58 -2.06 8.96 -2.92
N LYS A 59 -2.30 9.62 -1.80
CA LYS A 59 -1.31 10.43 -1.11
C LYS A 59 -1.27 10.09 0.37
N SER A 60 -0.31 10.65 1.07
CA SER A 60 -0.20 10.50 2.52
C SER A 60 -1.54 10.80 3.19
N GLY A 61 -1.94 9.94 4.10
CA GLY A 61 -3.19 10.10 4.82
C GLY A 61 -4.40 9.46 4.17
N ASP A 62 -4.29 9.11 2.89
CA ASP A 62 -5.42 8.49 2.21
C ASP A 62 -5.67 7.09 2.73
N ARG A 63 -6.93 6.70 2.70
CA ARG A 63 -7.36 5.39 3.18
C ARG A 63 -7.48 4.41 2.02
N ILE A 64 -6.90 3.24 2.20
CA ILE A 64 -6.94 2.19 1.20
C ILE A 64 -7.18 0.84 1.88
N CYS A 65 -7.72 -0.08 1.10
CA CYS A 65 -7.87 -1.47 1.53
C CYS A 65 -6.94 -2.32 0.68
N VAL A 66 -6.05 -3.04 1.33
CA VAL A 66 -5.03 -3.85 0.66
C VAL A 66 -5.41 -5.31 0.81
N VAL A 67 -5.39 -6.03 -0.29
CA VAL A 67 -5.59 -7.47 -0.30
C VAL A 67 -4.37 -8.10 -0.93
N GLY A 68 -3.79 -9.09 -0.26
CA GLY A 68 -2.61 -9.73 -0.78
C GLY A 68 -2.18 -10.91 0.05
N ARG A 69 -0.90 -11.19 0.00
CA ARG A 69 -0.33 -12.30 0.75
C ARG A 69 0.86 -11.80 1.56
N LEU A 70 1.17 -12.53 2.59
CA LEU A 70 2.28 -12.20 3.48
C LEU A 70 3.51 -12.95 3.02
N GLU A 71 4.63 -12.24 2.90
CA GLU A 71 5.91 -12.86 2.55
C GLU A 71 6.93 -12.61 3.64
N SER A 72 7.70 -13.61 3.97
CA SER A 72 8.82 -13.42 4.87
C SER A 72 9.98 -12.83 4.06
N THR A 73 10.71 -11.94 4.72
CA THR A 73 11.85 -11.28 4.11
C THR A 73 13.08 -11.55 4.97
N GLN A 74 14.24 -11.59 4.32
CA GLN A 74 15.51 -11.72 5.02
C GLN A 74 16.52 -10.78 4.41
N TYR A 75 17.30 -10.14 5.25
CA TYR A 75 18.42 -9.35 4.78
C TYR A 75 19.49 -9.39 5.85
N GLU A 76 20.72 -9.07 5.44
CA GLU A 76 21.84 -9.04 6.35
C GLU A 76 22.16 -7.64 6.78
N LYS A 77 22.37 -7.47 8.08
CA LYS A 77 22.75 -6.20 8.63
C LYS A 77 23.80 -6.44 9.72
N ASP A 78 24.95 -5.84 9.54
CA ASP A 78 26.06 -5.97 10.50
C ASP A 78 26.42 -7.43 10.77
N GLY A 79 26.42 -8.25 9.72
CA GLY A 79 26.78 -9.66 9.83
C GLY A 79 25.71 -10.55 10.41
N LYS A 80 24.50 -10.02 10.65
CA LYS A 80 23.41 -10.80 11.21
C LYS A 80 22.26 -10.85 10.23
N THR A 81 21.58 -11.99 10.24
CA THR A 81 20.38 -12.14 9.42
C THR A 81 19.20 -11.51 10.15
N VAL A 82 18.54 -10.58 9.47
CA VAL A 82 17.34 -9.94 10.01
C VAL A 82 16.14 -10.48 9.26
N ASN A 83 15.18 -11.00 10.01
CA ASN A 83 13.93 -11.52 9.43
C ASN A 83 12.84 -10.49 9.57
N GLY A 84 12.02 -10.40 8.54
CA GLY A 84 10.88 -9.51 8.56
C GLY A 84 9.75 -10.09 7.75
N MET A 85 8.69 -9.31 7.62
CA MET A 85 7.54 -9.72 6.82
C MET A 85 7.01 -8.51 6.09
N GLU A 86 6.45 -8.76 4.91
CA GLU A 86 5.77 -7.70 4.18
C GLU A 86 4.57 -8.28 3.44
N VAL A 87 3.63 -7.40 3.12
CA VAL A 87 2.44 -7.78 2.37
C VAL A 87 2.69 -7.44 0.90
N VAL A 88 2.57 -8.46 0.05
CA VAL A 88 2.62 -8.24 -1.39
C VAL A 88 1.19 -8.03 -1.85
N CYS A 89 0.92 -6.84 -2.35
CA CYS A 89 -0.43 -6.42 -2.68
C CYS A 89 -0.87 -7.03 -4.01
N GLU A 90 -1.98 -7.73 -3.99
CA GLU A 90 -2.58 -8.26 -5.21
C GLU A 90 -3.64 -7.34 -5.75
N SER A 91 -4.34 -6.64 -4.86
CA SER A 91 -5.29 -5.62 -5.28
C SER A 91 -5.42 -4.58 -4.18
N ILE A 92 -5.80 -3.38 -4.56
CA ILE A 92 -5.98 -2.27 -3.63
C ILE A 92 -7.26 -1.55 -4.00
N GLU A 93 -8.09 -1.32 -2.98
CA GLU A 93 -9.28 -0.50 -3.13
C GLU A 93 -9.01 0.88 -2.54
N PHE A 94 -9.32 1.92 -3.29
CA PHE A 94 -9.12 3.28 -2.82
C PHE A 94 -10.38 3.70 -2.07
N CYS A 95 -10.22 4.02 -0.79
CA CYS A 95 -11.34 4.31 0.08
C CYS A 95 -11.49 5.80 0.39
N THR A 96 -10.50 6.61 0.00
CA THR A 96 -10.60 8.04 0.12
C THR A 96 -11.20 8.59 -1.16
N VAL A 97 -12.30 9.34 -1.02
CA VAL A 97 -12.96 9.93 -2.17
C VAL A 97 -12.60 11.41 -2.20
N ARG A 98 -11.98 11.83 -3.31
CA ARG A 98 -11.64 13.22 -3.48
C ARG A 98 -12.72 13.91 -4.28
N LYS A 99 -13.04 15.11 -3.85
CA LYS A 99 -14.03 15.90 -4.53
C LYS A 99 -13.50 16.32 -5.89
N ALA A 100 -14.23 15.98 -6.92
CA ALA A 100 -13.93 16.44 -8.25
C ALA A 100 -14.86 17.62 -8.53
N PRO A 101 -14.35 18.83 -8.54
CA PRO A 101 -15.20 20.01 -8.50
C PRO A 101 -16.31 20.05 -9.52
N LYS A 102 -16.05 19.63 -10.72
CA LYS A 102 -17.05 19.74 -11.75
C LYS A 102 -17.80 18.46 -12.03
N LEU A 103 -17.11 17.36 -11.88
CA LEU A 103 -17.72 16.09 -12.16
C LEU A 103 -18.90 15.80 -11.28
N ASP A 104 -18.77 16.19 -10.02
CA ASP A 104 -19.84 15.93 -9.08
C ASP A 104 -21.13 16.57 -9.50
N ALA A 105 -21.03 17.77 -10.06
CA ALA A 105 -22.20 18.49 -10.48
C ALA A 105 -22.80 17.96 -11.75
N GLU A 106 -22.01 17.25 -12.52
CA GLU A 106 -22.45 16.77 -13.82
C GLU A 106 -22.98 15.35 -13.82
N LEU A 107 -22.73 14.64 -12.76
CA LEU A 107 -23.17 13.27 -12.71
C LEU A 107 -24.68 13.20 -12.58
N PRO A 108 -25.32 12.50 -13.49
CA PRO A 108 -26.77 12.37 -13.43
C PRO A 108 -27.12 11.31 -12.42
N MET A 109 -27.26 11.66 -11.25
CA MET A 109 -27.50 10.69 -10.18
C MET A 109 -28.95 10.47 -9.90
#